data_edc34dd64c18c9180aed7a99154de1b7
#
_entry.id   edc34dd64c18c9180aed7a99154de1b7
#
_cell.length_a   1.000
_cell.length_b   1.000
_cell.length_c   1.000
_cell.angle_alpha   90.00
_cell.angle_beta   90.00
_cell.angle_gamma   90.00
#
_symmetry.space_group_name_H-M   'P 1'
#
loop_
_entity.id
_entity.type
_entity.pdbx_description
1 polymer ?
#
loop_
_entity_poly.entity_id
_entity_poly.type
_entity_poly.pdbx_seq_one_letter_code
_entity_poly.pdbx_strand_id
1 'polypeptide(L)'
;ESRGLGDVYKRQQILNVLALAPLREAQILDGLGAEETKRYIHHYNFPPYSVGETKPLRSPGRREIGHGALAERALRPVIPSEEEFPYAIRAVSETFESNGSTSMASTCASCMSLMAAGVPIKKMVAGISCGLVTGETDDDYLVLTDIQGLEDFFGDMDFKVAGTHTVSYTHLTLP
;
A
#
# COMPACT_ATOMS: atom_id res chain seq x y z
N GLU A 1 -10.67 15.23 -15.40
CA GLU A 1 -10.95 13.87 -14.94
C GLU A 1 -9.90 13.48 -13.92
N SER A 2 -10.31 13.35 -12.68
CA SER A 2 -9.47 12.75 -11.65
C SER A 2 -9.27 11.27 -12.01
N ARG A 3 -8.16 10.97 -12.65
CA ARG A 3 -7.69 9.59 -12.85
C ARG A 3 -6.76 9.20 -11.72
N GLY A 4 -7.19 9.49 -10.49
CA GLY A 4 -6.63 8.78 -9.36
C GLY A 4 -6.83 7.30 -9.60
N LEU A 5 -6.01 6.46 -8.99
CA LEU A 5 -6.24 5.01 -8.89
C LEU A 5 -7.47 4.79 -8.02
N GLY A 6 -8.59 5.22 -8.52
CA GLY A 6 -9.88 4.89 -7.99
C GLY A 6 -10.51 3.93 -8.97
N ASP A 7 -10.92 2.83 -8.48
CA ASP A 7 -11.86 1.99 -9.14
C ASP A 7 -13.16 2.79 -9.27
N VAL A 8 -13.70 2.89 -10.47
CA VAL A 8 -14.99 3.53 -10.73
C VAL A 8 -16.10 2.85 -9.90
N TYR A 9 -15.95 1.58 -9.65
CA TYR A 9 -16.84 0.76 -8.84
C TYR A 9 -16.79 1.13 -7.36
N LYS A 10 -15.59 1.23 -6.78
CA LYS A 10 -15.40 1.57 -5.36
C LYS A 10 -15.41 3.07 -5.08
N ARG A 11 -15.12 3.90 -6.07
CA ARG A 11 -14.90 5.35 -5.92
C ARG A 11 -13.80 5.70 -4.91
N GLN A 12 -12.88 4.80 -4.69
CA GLN A 12 -11.73 4.98 -3.82
C GLN A 12 -10.68 5.86 -4.49
N GLN A 13 -10.05 6.76 -3.74
CA GLN A 13 -9.07 7.70 -4.27
C GLN A 13 -7.81 7.74 -3.42
N ILE A 14 -6.67 7.48 -4.06
CA ILE A 14 -5.33 7.59 -3.47
C ILE A 14 -4.49 8.50 -4.37
N LEU A 15 -3.89 9.53 -3.77
CA LEU A 15 -2.82 10.29 -4.38
C LEU A 15 -1.48 9.78 -3.87
N ASN A 16 -0.60 9.37 -4.77
CA ASN A 16 0.78 9.05 -4.40
C ASN A 16 1.74 10.09 -4.95
N VAL A 17 2.55 10.65 -4.06
CA VAL A 17 3.61 11.61 -4.39
C VAL A 17 4.95 10.95 -4.18
N LEU A 18 5.80 10.96 -5.21
CA LEU A 18 7.15 10.44 -5.16
C LEU A 18 8.17 11.57 -5.17
N ALA A 19 9.12 11.53 -4.25
CA ALA A 19 10.27 12.41 -4.21
C ALA A 19 11.57 11.60 -4.34
N LEU A 20 12.48 12.13 -5.15
CA LEU A 20 13.84 11.62 -5.31
C LEU A 20 14.81 12.61 -4.66
N ALA A 21 15.79 12.10 -3.93
CA ALA A 21 16.79 12.90 -3.24
C ALA A 21 18.17 12.26 -3.34
N PRO A 22 19.26 13.01 -3.11
CA PRO A 22 20.59 12.44 -2.99
C PRO A 22 20.66 11.38 -1.88
N LEU A 23 21.55 10.40 -1.99
CA LEU A 23 21.69 9.31 -1.01
C LEU A 23 21.95 9.78 0.42
N ARG A 24 22.61 10.92 0.61
CA ARG A 24 22.83 11.52 1.95
C ARG A 24 21.54 11.89 2.68
N GLU A 25 20.41 11.96 1.97
CA GLU A 25 19.08 12.21 2.54
C GLU A 25 18.34 10.89 2.88
N ALA A 26 19.01 9.73 2.73
CA ALA A 26 18.46 8.47 3.19
C ALA A 26 18.22 8.49 4.70
N GLN A 27 17.17 7.84 5.14
CA GLN A 27 16.83 7.78 6.55
C GLN A 27 17.90 6.99 7.33
N ILE A 28 18.44 7.58 8.37
CA ILE A 28 19.32 6.89 9.33
C ILE A 28 18.42 6.05 10.26
N LEU A 29 18.81 4.81 10.47
CA LEU A 29 18.10 3.89 11.33
C LEU A 29 18.81 3.79 12.68
N ASP A 30 18.12 4.22 13.75
CA ASP A 30 18.59 4.06 15.14
C ASP A 30 18.17 2.67 15.66
N GLY A 31 18.84 1.61 15.21
CA GLY A 31 18.50 0.25 15.59
C GLY A 31 19.72 -0.64 15.78
N LEU A 32 19.54 -1.77 16.45
CA LEU A 32 20.56 -2.83 16.61
C LEU A 32 20.72 -3.71 15.36
N GLY A 33 20.04 -3.37 14.26
CA GLY A 33 20.11 -4.11 12.99
C GLY A 33 21.36 -3.82 12.18
N ALA A 34 21.63 -4.66 11.20
CA ALA A 34 22.78 -4.49 10.29
C ALA A 34 22.59 -3.37 9.25
N GLU A 35 21.36 -2.91 9.02
CA GLU A 35 21.06 -1.81 8.11
C GLU A 35 21.18 -0.48 8.88
N GLU A 36 22.12 0.36 8.50
CA GLU A 36 22.34 1.70 9.08
C GLU A 36 21.47 2.77 8.42
N THR A 37 21.07 2.57 7.18
CA THR A 37 20.29 3.53 6.39
C THR A 37 19.18 2.86 5.62
N LYS A 38 18.10 3.61 5.42
CA LYS A 38 16.94 3.19 4.63
C LYS A 38 16.77 4.16 3.47
N ARG A 39 17.01 3.68 2.27
CA ARG A 39 16.97 4.45 1.03
C ARG A 39 15.56 4.57 0.43
N TYR A 40 14.74 3.55 0.57
CA TYR A 40 13.34 3.57 0.14
C TYR A 40 12.41 3.68 1.34
N ILE A 41 11.57 4.71 1.33
CA ILE A 41 10.62 5.02 2.39
C ILE A 41 9.23 5.13 1.79
N HIS A 42 8.25 4.50 2.41
CA HIS A 42 6.85 4.62 2.05
C HIS A 42 6.03 5.09 3.24
N HIS A 43 5.42 6.27 3.10
CA HIS A 43 4.47 6.82 4.06
C HIS A 43 3.04 6.63 3.56
N TYR A 44 2.14 6.36 4.47
CA TYR A 44 0.73 6.17 4.19
C TYR A 44 -0.08 7.01 5.17
N ASN A 45 -0.93 7.88 4.65
CA ASN A 45 -1.79 8.76 5.42
C ASN A 45 -3.27 8.38 5.15
N PHE A 46 -4.01 8.22 6.24
CA PHE A 46 -5.42 7.88 6.23
C PHE A 46 -6.19 8.90 7.08
N PRO A 47 -6.40 10.12 6.55
CA PRO A 47 -7.07 11.17 7.30
C PRO A 47 -8.56 10.85 7.52
N PRO A 48 -9.18 11.37 8.60
CA PRO A 48 -10.57 11.08 8.94
C PRO A 48 -11.56 11.40 7.84
N TYR A 49 -11.30 12.44 7.06
CA TYR A 49 -12.20 12.84 5.97
C TYR A 49 -12.32 11.78 4.86
N SER A 50 -11.33 10.88 4.72
CA SER A 50 -11.37 9.80 3.72
C SER A 50 -12.52 8.79 3.93
N VAL A 51 -13.07 8.76 5.14
CA VAL A 51 -14.26 7.96 5.52
C VAL A 51 -15.43 8.85 5.98
N GLY A 52 -15.40 10.14 5.64
CA GLY A 52 -16.45 11.09 6.00
C GLY A 52 -16.51 11.47 7.49
N GLU A 53 -15.45 11.22 8.25
CA GLU A 53 -15.37 11.57 9.66
C GLU A 53 -14.76 12.96 9.88
N THR A 54 -15.29 13.67 10.88
CA THR A 54 -14.73 14.95 11.35
C THR A 54 -13.97 14.72 12.65
N LYS A 55 -12.66 14.59 12.54
CA LYS A 55 -11.74 14.41 13.69
C LYS A 55 -10.50 15.28 13.51
N PRO A 56 -9.83 15.71 14.61
CA PRO A 56 -8.54 16.39 14.50
C PRO A 56 -7.49 15.52 13.82
N LEU A 57 -6.71 16.11 12.93
CA LEU A 57 -5.53 15.47 12.36
C LEU A 57 -4.49 15.32 13.48
N ARG A 58 -3.99 14.10 13.65
CA ARG A 58 -2.96 13.75 14.63
C ARG A 58 -1.79 13.05 13.93
N SER A 59 -0.77 12.71 14.71
CA SER A 59 0.31 11.84 14.21
C SER A 59 -0.25 10.49 13.74
N PRO A 60 0.43 9.82 12.78
CA PRO A 60 -0.02 8.55 12.22
C PRO A 60 -0.31 7.50 13.29
N GLY A 61 -1.48 6.87 13.19
CA GLY A 61 -1.88 5.78 14.06
C GLY A 61 -1.25 4.44 13.67
N ARG A 62 -1.46 3.41 14.48
CA ARG A 62 -0.95 2.05 14.22
C ARG A 62 -1.38 1.50 12.85
N ARG A 63 -2.61 1.80 12.43
CA ARG A 63 -3.16 1.39 11.13
C ARG A 63 -2.35 1.99 9.98
N GLU A 64 -2.06 3.28 10.05
CA GLU A 64 -1.30 3.98 9.02
C GLU A 64 0.13 3.46 8.93
N ILE A 65 0.77 3.24 10.06
CA ILE A 65 2.13 2.67 10.14
C ILE A 65 2.14 1.25 9.54
N GLY A 66 1.19 0.40 9.91
CA GLY A 66 1.07 -0.97 9.42
C GLY A 66 0.80 -1.05 7.91
N HIS A 67 -0.12 -0.23 7.40
CA HIS A 67 -0.43 -0.16 5.98
C HIS A 67 0.73 0.40 5.15
N GLY A 68 1.42 1.42 5.65
CA GLY A 68 2.63 1.95 5.03
C GLY A 68 3.74 0.90 4.94
N ALA A 69 3.98 0.16 6.03
CA ALA A 69 4.96 -0.92 6.07
C ALA A 69 4.59 -2.09 5.14
N LEU A 70 3.29 -2.38 4.96
CA LEU A 70 2.82 -3.40 4.03
C LEU A 70 3.14 -3.02 2.58
N ALA A 71 2.79 -1.80 2.17
CA ALA A 71 3.07 -1.29 0.83
C ALA A 71 4.58 -1.18 0.56
N GLU A 72 5.36 -0.75 1.56
CA GLU A 72 6.82 -0.67 1.45
C GLU A 72 7.44 -2.05 1.22
N ARG A 73 7.04 -3.06 2.00
CA ARG A 73 7.54 -4.44 1.84
C ARG A 73 7.19 -5.02 0.49
N ALA A 74 6.02 -4.69 -0.07
CA ALA A 74 5.60 -5.15 -1.37
C ALA A 74 6.47 -4.59 -2.50
N LEU A 75 6.95 -3.36 -2.38
CA LEU A 75 7.71 -2.65 -3.42
C LEU A 75 9.23 -2.78 -3.25
N ARG A 76 9.73 -2.94 -2.03
CA ARG A 76 11.17 -3.02 -1.72
C ARG A 76 11.94 -4.02 -2.62
N PRO A 77 11.45 -5.23 -2.91
CA PRO A 77 12.18 -6.20 -3.74
C PRO A 77 12.37 -5.77 -5.20
N VAL A 78 11.52 -4.86 -5.71
CA VAL A 78 11.60 -4.39 -7.10
C VAL A 78 12.34 -3.06 -7.26
N ILE A 79 12.68 -2.39 -6.15
CA ILE A 79 13.52 -1.19 -6.18
C ILE A 79 14.91 -1.57 -6.69
N PRO A 80 15.48 -0.80 -7.63
CA PRO A 80 16.83 -1.04 -8.14
C PRO A 80 17.88 -0.89 -7.04
N SER A 81 19.05 -1.47 -7.24
CA SER A 81 20.18 -1.31 -6.31
C SER A 81 20.67 0.15 -6.26
N GLU A 82 21.46 0.48 -5.26
CA GLU A 82 22.06 1.81 -5.13
C GLU A 82 23.01 2.12 -6.30
N GLU A 83 23.70 1.11 -6.81
CA GLU A 83 24.61 1.23 -7.95
C GLU A 83 23.84 1.51 -9.23
N GLU A 84 22.67 0.92 -9.42
CA GLU A 84 21.82 1.11 -10.61
C GLU A 84 21.06 2.43 -10.57
N PHE A 85 20.68 2.88 -9.35
CA PHE A 85 19.87 4.09 -9.15
C PHE A 85 20.26 4.80 -7.85
N PRO A 86 21.27 5.70 -7.88
CA PRO A 86 21.89 6.30 -6.69
C PRO A 86 21.06 7.43 -6.07
N TYR A 87 19.81 7.19 -5.78
CA TYR A 87 18.89 8.15 -5.15
C TYR A 87 18.18 7.54 -3.96
N ALA A 88 17.95 8.34 -2.94
CA ALA A 88 16.96 8.08 -1.92
C ALA A 88 15.55 8.32 -2.51
N ILE A 89 14.60 7.43 -2.20
CA ILE A 89 13.25 7.43 -2.76
C ILE A 89 12.26 7.52 -1.62
N ARG A 90 11.40 8.52 -1.64
CA ARG A 90 10.29 8.66 -0.70
C ARG A 90 8.97 8.68 -1.44
N ALA A 91 8.11 7.70 -1.18
CA ALA A 91 6.73 7.65 -1.62
C ALA A 91 5.80 8.05 -0.46
N VAL A 92 4.83 8.89 -0.74
CA VAL A 92 3.79 9.29 0.21
C VAL A 92 2.44 9.05 -0.41
N SER A 93 1.64 8.19 0.19
CA SER A 93 0.27 7.91 -0.23
C SER A 93 -0.72 8.64 0.66
N GLU A 94 -1.54 9.49 0.05
CA GLU A 94 -2.63 10.22 0.70
C GLU A 94 -3.96 9.59 0.31
N THR A 95 -4.73 9.14 1.27
CA THR A 95 -6.06 8.59 1.03
C THR A 95 -7.09 9.71 1.04
N PHE A 96 -7.67 10.02 -0.12
CA PHE A 96 -8.72 11.04 -0.24
C PHE A 96 -10.11 10.46 0.00
N GLU A 97 -10.37 9.27 -0.50
CA GLU A 97 -11.63 8.55 -0.29
C GLU A 97 -11.35 7.06 -0.13
N SER A 98 -11.93 6.45 0.89
CA SER A 98 -11.75 5.04 1.21
C SER A 98 -13.05 4.27 1.09
N ASN A 99 -13.00 3.12 0.44
CA ASN A 99 -14.05 2.12 0.42
C ASN A 99 -13.46 0.71 0.56
N GLY A 100 -12.56 0.52 1.52
CA GLY A 100 -11.83 -0.72 1.75
C GLY A 100 -10.54 -0.83 0.93
N SER A 101 -9.56 -1.57 1.45
CA SER A 101 -8.32 -1.97 0.75
C SER A 101 -7.42 -0.84 0.26
N THR A 102 -7.43 0.30 0.92
CA THR A 102 -6.60 1.46 0.56
C THR A 102 -5.10 1.20 0.63
N SER A 103 -4.65 0.23 1.43
CA SER A 103 -3.24 -0.19 1.44
C SER A 103 -2.81 -0.84 0.12
N MET A 104 -3.68 -1.61 -0.50
CA MET A 104 -3.40 -2.24 -1.80
C MET A 104 -3.46 -1.21 -2.92
N ALA A 105 -4.42 -0.29 -2.89
CA ALA A 105 -4.45 0.86 -3.79
C ALA A 105 -3.19 1.74 -3.64
N SER A 106 -2.70 1.94 -2.41
CA SER A 106 -1.44 2.64 -2.13
C SER A 106 -0.24 1.93 -2.77
N THR A 107 -0.19 0.60 -2.69
CA THR A 107 0.86 -0.21 -3.35
C THR A 107 0.85 -0.01 -4.86
N CYS A 108 -0.32 -0.09 -5.49
CA CYS A 108 -0.47 0.14 -6.93
C CYS A 108 -0.10 1.57 -7.33
N ALA A 109 -0.57 2.58 -6.57
CA ALA A 109 -0.27 3.98 -6.82
C ALA A 109 1.23 4.27 -6.73
N SER A 110 1.91 3.72 -5.72
CA SER A 110 3.35 3.87 -5.55
C SER A 110 4.14 3.19 -6.67
N CYS A 111 3.71 2.02 -7.11
CA CYS A 111 4.32 1.35 -8.28
C CYS A 111 4.23 2.22 -9.53
N MET A 112 3.07 2.82 -9.79
CA MET A 112 2.87 3.72 -10.93
C MET A 112 3.70 5.00 -10.80
N SER A 113 3.79 5.59 -9.62
CA SER A 113 4.60 6.78 -9.36
C SER A 113 6.10 6.51 -9.56
N LEU A 114 6.59 5.34 -9.12
CA LEU A 114 7.97 4.89 -9.38
C LEU A 114 8.25 4.83 -10.88
N MET A 115 7.36 4.21 -11.65
CA MET A 115 7.49 4.12 -13.11
C MET A 115 7.42 5.49 -13.77
N ALA A 116 6.48 6.35 -13.37
CA ALA A 116 6.32 7.70 -13.90
C ALA A 116 7.54 8.60 -13.63
N ALA A 117 8.21 8.40 -12.50
CA ALA A 117 9.44 9.11 -12.14
C ALA A 117 10.69 8.56 -12.84
N GLY A 118 10.56 7.52 -13.66
CA GLY A 118 11.68 6.90 -14.36
C GLY A 118 12.57 6.03 -13.47
N VAL A 119 12.10 5.60 -12.30
CA VAL A 119 12.81 4.63 -11.48
C VAL A 119 12.81 3.28 -12.20
N PRO A 120 13.98 2.67 -12.50
CA PRO A 120 14.04 1.41 -13.24
C PRO A 120 13.70 0.22 -12.33
N ILE A 121 12.43 0.14 -11.91
CA ILE A 121 11.95 -0.99 -11.11
C ILE A 121 12.06 -2.30 -11.88
N LYS A 122 12.43 -3.37 -11.20
CA LYS A 122 12.66 -4.69 -11.81
C LYS A 122 11.42 -5.29 -12.46
N LYS A 123 10.25 -5.10 -11.85
CA LYS A 123 8.94 -5.58 -12.32
C LYS A 123 7.83 -4.70 -11.73
N MET A 124 6.70 -4.65 -12.41
CA MET A 124 5.49 -4.03 -11.86
C MET A 124 4.94 -4.85 -10.70
N VAL A 125 4.51 -4.16 -9.65
CA VAL A 125 3.84 -4.73 -8.49
C VAL A 125 2.40 -4.22 -8.46
N ALA A 126 1.47 -5.14 -8.24
CA ALA A 126 0.07 -4.82 -7.95
C ALA A 126 -0.34 -5.45 -6.62
N GLY A 127 -1.34 -4.89 -5.99
CA GLY A 127 -1.94 -5.43 -4.79
C GLY A 127 -3.45 -5.49 -4.90
N ILE A 128 -4.04 -6.50 -4.26
CA ILE A 128 -5.49 -6.69 -4.20
C ILE A 128 -5.88 -7.26 -2.84
N SER A 129 -7.13 -7.05 -2.43
CA SER A 129 -7.71 -7.75 -1.29
C SER A 129 -8.76 -8.75 -1.75
N CYS A 130 -8.85 -9.85 -1.03
CA CYS A 130 -9.89 -10.84 -1.17
C CYS A 130 -10.56 -11.03 0.19
N GLY A 131 -11.86 -11.28 0.18
CA GLY A 131 -12.63 -11.60 1.37
C GLY A 131 -13.19 -13.00 1.28
N LEU A 132 -13.56 -13.55 2.42
CA LEU A 132 -14.31 -14.79 2.53
C LEU A 132 -15.57 -14.52 3.36
N VAL A 133 -16.66 -15.04 2.90
CA VAL A 133 -17.92 -15.13 3.65
C VAL A 133 -18.30 -16.60 3.71
N THR A 134 -18.51 -17.10 4.91
CA THR A 134 -18.88 -18.50 5.16
C THR A 134 -20.38 -18.62 5.47
N GLY A 135 -21.00 -19.69 5.02
CA GLY A 135 -22.39 -20.03 5.34
C GLY A 135 -22.51 -20.98 6.54
N GLU A 136 -23.57 -21.78 6.57
CA GLU A 136 -23.83 -22.70 7.70
C GLU A 136 -22.94 -23.96 7.68
N THR A 137 -22.31 -24.27 6.57
CA THR A 137 -21.45 -25.46 6.40
C THR A 137 -20.09 -25.06 5.83
N ASP A 138 -19.07 -25.88 6.05
CA ASP A 138 -17.70 -25.65 5.54
C ASP A 138 -17.62 -25.59 4.01
N ASP A 139 -18.57 -26.16 3.30
CA ASP A 139 -18.65 -26.16 1.84
C ASP A 139 -19.46 -24.95 1.30
N ASP A 140 -20.12 -24.20 2.16
CA ASP A 140 -20.90 -23.01 1.82
C ASP A 140 -20.07 -21.76 2.09
N TYR A 141 -19.34 -21.30 1.08
CA TYR A 141 -18.54 -20.10 1.18
C TYR A 141 -18.54 -19.29 -0.11
N LEU A 142 -18.34 -17.99 0.02
CA LEU A 142 -18.17 -17.05 -1.07
C LEU A 142 -16.84 -16.32 -0.96
N VAL A 143 -16.04 -16.36 -2.03
CA VAL A 143 -14.81 -15.58 -2.14
C VAL A 143 -15.12 -14.28 -2.87
N LEU A 144 -14.81 -13.15 -2.22
CA LEU A 144 -14.96 -11.81 -2.75
C LEU A 144 -13.62 -11.29 -3.22
N THR A 145 -13.58 -10.71 -4.42
CA THR A 145 -12.37 -10.11 -4.98
C THR A 145 -12.48 -8.59 -4.94
N ASP A 146 -11.44 -7.92 -4.46
CA ASP A 146 -11.39 -6.46 -4.30
C ASP A 146 -12.50 -5.94 -3.38
N ILE A 147 -12.49 -6.39 -2.14
CA ILE A 147 -13.53 -6.14 -1.14
C ILE A 147 -13.78 -4.66 -0.88
N GLN A 148 -15.06 -4.31 -0.73
CA GLN A 148 -15.52 -3.00 -0.29
C GLN A 148 -15.53 -2.88 1.25
N GLY A 149 -15.68 -1.65 1.75
CA GLY A 149 -15.70 -1.40 3.19
C GLY A 149 -16.77 -2.17 3.97
N LEU A 150 -17.96 -2.39 3.38
CA LEU A 150 -19.02 -3.21 3.99
C LEU A 150 -18.66 -4.70 3.98
N GLU A 151 -18.06 -5.18 2.93
CA GLU A 151 -17.60 -6.56 2.79
C GLU A 151 -16.43 -6.86 3.74
N ASP A 152 -15.53 -5.89 3.94
CA ASP A 152 -14.46 -5.95 4.95
C ASP A 152 -15.02 -6.03 6.38
N PHE A 153 -16.13 -5.33 6.65
CA PHE A 153 -16.75 -5.29 7.98
C PHE A 153 -17.57 -6.56 8.33
N PHE A 154 -18.26 -7.12 7.35
CA PHE A 154 -19.16 -8.27 7.54
C PHE A 154 -18.56 -9.60 7.10
N GLY A 155 -17.42 -9.60 6.43
CA GLY A 155 -16.73 -10.82 6.00
C GLY A 155 -16.03 -11.55 7.16
N ASP A 156 -15.83 -12.84 6.98
CA ASP A 156 -15.16 -13.69 7.97
C ASP A 156 -13.63 -13.64 7.86
N MET A 157 -13.11 -13.20 6.70
CA MET A 157 -11.68 -13.03 6.47
C MET A 157 -11.41 -11.91 5.48
N ASP A 158 -10.37 -11.12 5.75
CA ASP A 158 -9.75 -10.18 4.81
C ASP A 158 -8.31 -10.63 4.50
N PHE A 159 -8.06 -10.99 3.26
CA PHE A 159 -6.76 -11.39 2.75
C PHE A 159 -6.21 -10.35 1.79
N LYS A 160 -5.08 -9.75 2.14
CA LYS A 160 -4.38 -8.76 1.31
C LYS A 160 -3.11 -9.36 0.74
N VAL A 161 -2.95 -9.29 -0.58
CA VAL A 161 -1.79 -9.80 -1.28
C VAL A 161 -1.24 -8.76 -2.25
N ALA A 162 0.08 -8.66 -2.30
CA ALA A 162 0.78 -7.84 -3.28
C ALA A 162 1.98 -8.60 -3.85
N GLY A 163 2.22 -8.42 -5.14
CA GLY A 163 3.30 -9.10 -5.83
C GLY A 163 3.42 -8.69 -7.29
N THR A 164 4.27 -9.42 -7.99
CA THR A 164 4.42 -9.32 -9.44
C THR A 164 3.62 -10.42 -10.13
N HIS A 165 3.61 -10.44 -11.45
CA HIS A 165 2.99 -11.52 -12.22
C HIS A 165 3.50 -12.94 -11.86
N THR A 166 4.69 -13.06 -11.31
CA THR A 166 5.33 -14.37 -11.03
C THR A 166 5.57 -14.67 -9.56
N VAL A 167 5.55 -13.66 -8.68
CA VAL A 167 5.93 -13.81 -7.27
C VAL A 167 5.07 -12.91 -6.39
N SER A 168 4.50 -13.47 -5.33
CA SER A 168 3.88 -12.71 -4.25
C SER A 168 4.93 -12.30 -3.23
N TYR A 169 5.04 -10.99 -2.94
CA TYR A 169 6.02 -10.46 -2.00
C TYR A 169 5.45 -10.22 -0.61
N THR A 170 4.16 -9.95 -0.53
CA THR A 170 3.51 -9.58 0.71
C THR A 170 2.10 -10.15 0.73
N HIS A 171 1.73 -10.75 1.86
CA HIS A 171 0.37 -11.17 2.14
C HIS A 171 0.05 -10.86 3.61
N LEU A 172 -1.18 -10.54 3.89
CA LEU A 172 -1.73 -10.35 5.21
C LEU A 172 -3.13 -10.96 5.22
N THR A 173 -3.37 -11.84 6.19
CA THR A 173 -4.70 -12.39 6.48
C THR A 173 -5.15 -11.81 7.80
N LEU A 174 -6.33 -11.25 7.84
CA LEU A 174 -6.99 -10.75 9.05
C LEU A 174 -8.21 -11.64 9.33
N PRO A 175 -8.38 -12.07 10.57
CA PRO A 175 -9.58 -12.78 10.99
C PRO A 175 -10.76 -11.85 11.09
#